data_5ec10793f6045f4ad37ca4af9c89b929
#
_entry.id   5ec10793f6045f4ad37ca4af9c89b929
#
_cell.length_a   1.000
_cell.length_b   1.000
_cell.length_c   1.000
_cell.angle_alpha   90.00
_cell.angle_beta   90.00
_cell.angle_gamma   90.00
#
_symmetry.space_group_name_H-M   'P 1'
#
loop_
_entity.id
_entity.type
_entity.pdbx_description
1 polymer ?
#
loop_
_entity_poly.entity_id
_entity_poly.type
_entity_poly.pdbx_seq_one_letter_code
_entity_poly.pdbx_strand_id
1 'polypeptide(L)'
;MSIISNLLTVLSIFASVQLLSAEDWLQFRGTDHRGIADSSKLPTSISTEKNIAWKKSLPGRGLSSPIIIGNRIFLTAASTTDQSRLHVLCFNSDNGTTLWSREFWATGRTICHEKTCVAAPTPASDGKHIYALYSSNDLICLDLNGNLKWMRALMQDYPNASNSLGLASSPIIVSNTL
;
A
#
# COMPACT_ATOMS: atom_id res chain seq x y z
N MET A 1 -12.19 52.05 51.93
CA MET A 1 -11.76 52.15 50.54
C MET A 1 -11.30 50.74 50.16
N SER A 2 -12.14 50.00 49.51
CA SER A 2 -11.87 48.57 49.14
C SER A 2 -11.71 48.53 47.60
N ILE A 3 -10.53 48.14 47.15
CA ILE A 3 -10.21 47.93 45.73
C ILE A 3 -10.53 46.45 45.42
N ILE A 4 -11.62 46.26 44.69
CA ILE A 4 -12.01 44.94 44.16
C ILE A 4 -11.22 44.70 42.88
N SER A 5 -10.26 43.79 42.96
CA SER A 5 -9.50 43.31 41.81
C SER A 5 -10.34 42.31 41.01
N ASN A 6 -10.81 42.69 39.83
CA ASN A 6 -11.46 41.75 38.91
C ASN A 6 -10.40 40.89 38.19
N LEU A 7 -10.30 39.66 38.56
CA LEU A 7 -9.48 38.64 37.89
C LEU A 7 -10.30 38.03 36.73
N LEU A 8 -10.07 38.53 35.51
CA LEU A 8 -10.62 37.93 34.31
C LEU A 8 -9.87 36.64 34.01
N THR A 9 -10.51 35.51 34.31
CA THR A 9 -10.02 34.19 33.90
C THR A 9 -10.41 33.95 32.45
N VAL A 10 -9.45 34.09 31.53
CA VAL A 10 -9.62 33.71 30.12
C VAL A 10 -9.50 32.20 30.00
N LEU A 11 -10.64 31.55 29.90
CA LEU A 11 -10.72 30.09 29.64
C LEU A 11 -10.46 29.86 28.16
N SER A 12 -9.20 29.54 27.79
CA SER A 12 -8.85 29.14 26.44
C SER A 12 -9.37 27.73 26.14
N ILE A 13 -10.50 27.64 25.44
CA ILE A 13 -11.01 26.37 24.91
C ILE A 13 -10.12 25.98 23.73
N PHE A 14 -9.13 25.13 23.96
CA PHE A 14 -8.46 24.40 22.87
C PHE A 14 -9.45 23.38 22.28
N ALA A 15 -10.16 23.77 21.23
CA ALA A 15 -10.84 22.83 20.38
C ALA A 15 -9.79 21.97 19.68
N SER A 16 -9.54 20.76 20.19
CA SER A 16 -8.76 19.76 19.49
C SER A 16 -9.56 19.37 18.24
N VAL A 17 -9.16 19.89 17.10
CA VAL A 17 -9.61 19.40 15.80
C VAL A 17 -9.04 17.98 15.68
N GLN A 18 -9.85 16.99 15.97
CA GLN A 18 -9.54 15.61 15.62
C GLN A 18 -9.63 15.55 14.09
N LEU A 19 -8.47 15.60 13.43
CA LEU A 19 -8.35 15.19 12.05
C LEU A 19 -8.79 13.72 12.01
N LEU A 20 -9.96 13.46 11.46
CA LEU A 20 -10.39 12.12 11.11
C LEU A 20 -9.40 11.61 10.05
N SER A 21 -8.32 10.98 10.51
CA SER A 21 -7.46 10.20 9.65
C SER A 21 -8.28 9.02 9.16
N ALA A 22 -8.30 8.79 7.86
CA ALA A 22 -8.83 7.54 7.33
C ALA A 22 -8.05 6.38 7.98
N GLU A 23 -8.75 5.29 8.27
CA GLU A 23 -8.13 4.10 8.82
C GLU A 23 -7.11 3.52 7.81
N ASP A 24 -5.93 3.14 8.30
CA ASP A 24 -4.91 2.50 7.48
C ASP A 24 -5.43 1.16 6.94
N TRP A 25 -5.10 0.90 5.66
CA TRP A 25 -5.45 -0.35 4.96
C TRP A 25 -4.16 -1.10 4.65
N LEU A 26 -3.69 -1.91 5.61
CA LEU A 26 -2.30 -2.37 5.65
C LEU A 26 -1.99 -3.59 4.79
N GLN A 27 -2.98 -4.30 4.26
CA GLN A 27 -2.79 -5.55 3.51
C GLN A 27 -4.03 -5.93 2.70
N PHE A 28 -3.98 -7.04 1.98
CA PHE A 28 -5.13 -7.56 1.24
C PHE A 28 -6.33 -7.76 2.16
N ARG A 29 -7.47 -7.16 1.78
CA ARG A 29 -8.74 -7.15 2.54
C ARG A 29 -8.67 -6.35 3.86
N GLY A 30 -7.72 -5.42 3.99
CA GLY A 30 -7.63 -4.50 5.12
C GLY A 30 -6.85 -5.04 6.31
N THR A 31 -6.72 -4.20 7.31
CA THR A 31 -5.92 -4.46 8.51
C THR A 31 -6.42 -5.68 9.29
N ASP A 32 -7.73 -5.90 9.30
CA ASP A 32 -8.39 -7.01 10.00
C ASP A 32 -8.82 -8.18 9.08
N HIS A 33 -8.41 -8.17 7.82
CA HIS A 33 -8.68 -9.20 6.80
C HIS A 33 -10.17 -9.37 6.41
N ARG A 34 -11.09 -8.55 6.93
CA ARG A 34 -12.53 -8.69 6.64
C ARG A 34 -12.92 -8.13 5.28
N GLY A 35 -12.14 -7.22 4.70
CA GLY A 35 -12.48 -6.54 3.45
C GLY A 35 -13.63 -5.54 3.62
N ILE A 36 -13.81 -5.02 4.82
CA ILE A 36 -14.86 -4.08 5.19
C ILE A 36 -14.20 -2.79 5.66
N ALA A 37 -14.61 -1.66 5.11
CA ALA A 37 -14.22 -0.34 5.59
C ALA A 37 -15.38 0.24 6.43
N ASP A 38 -15.07 0.68 7.64
CA ASP A 38 -16.06 1.29 8.56
C ASP A 38 -16.35 2.74 8.16
N SER A 39 -16.68 2.97 6.88
CA SER A 39 -17.03 4.28 6.36
C SER A 39 -18.48 4.34 5.91
N SER A 40 -19.26 5.24 6.52
CA SER A 40 -20.64 5.51 6.13
C SER A 40 -20.80 6.40 4.89
N LYS A 41 -19.69 6.91 4.33
CA LYS A 41 -19.71 7.90 3.25
C LYS A 41 -19.14 7.38 1.93
N LEU A 42 -19.27 6.09 1.66
CA LEU A 42 -18.84 5.53 0.39
C LEU A 42 -19.76 5.96 -0.75
N PRO A 43 -19.22 6.32 -1.92
CA PRO A 43 -20.05 6.65 -3.08
C PRO A 43 -20.80 5.42 -3.58
N THR A 44 -22.09 5.57 -3.86
CA THR A 44 -22.93 4.51 -4.43
C THR A 44 -22.80 4.38 -5.94
N SER A 45 -22.15 5.35 -6.59
CA SER A 45 -21.87 5.32 -8.03
C SER A 45 -20.53 5.96 -8.35
N ILE A 46 -19.80 5.35 -9.26
CA ILE A 46 -18.51 5.86 -9.76
C ILE A 46 -18.59 5.88 -11.30
N SER A 47 -18.22 7.00 -11.91
CA SER A 47 -18.07 7.13 -13.35
C SER A 47 -16.85 7.98 -13.68
N THR A 48 -16.48 8.11 -14.94
CA THR A 48 -15.36 8.96 -15.37
C THR A 48 -15.50 10.43 -14.99
N GLU A 49 -16.72 10.87 -14.65
CA GLU A 49 -17.06 12.27 -14.36
C GLU A 49 -17.56 12.45 -12.91
N LYS A 50 -17.73 11.37 -12.17
CA LYS A 50 -18.35 11.44 -10.84
C LYS A 50 -17.61 10.55 -9.82
N ASN A 51 -17.29 11.15 -8.68
CA ASN A 51 -16.68 10.48 -7.54
C ASN A 51 -15.28 9.89 -7.83
N ILE A 52 -14.54 10.50 -8.77
CA ILE A 52 -13.12 10.23 -9.01
C ILE A 52 -12.34 11.47 -8.58
N ALA A 53 -11.51 11.34 -7.55
CA ALA A 53 -10.63 12.44 -7.13
C ALA A 53 -9.46 12.64 -8.11
N TRP A 54 -8.87 11.56 -8.56
CA TRP A 54 -7.76 11.58 -9.53
C TRP A 54 -7.61 10.22 -10.21
N LYS A 55 -6.83 10.19 -11.30
CA LYS A 55 -6.51 9.00 -12.06
C LYS A 55 -5.03 9.00 -12.43
N LYS A 56 -4.36 7.86 -12.29
CA LYS A 56 -2.93 7.70 -12.57
C LYS A 56 -2.67 6.47 -13.43
N SER A 57 -1.87 6.64 -14.49
CA SER A 57 -1.34 5.52 -15.26
C SER A 57 -0.17 4.89 -14.49
N LEU A 58 -0.10 3.57 -14.48
CA LEU A 58 0.95 2.80 -13.84
C LEU A 58 1.94 2.27 -14.89
N PRO A 59 3.22 2.04 -14.54
CA PRO A 59 4.16 1.36 -15.41
C PRO A 59 3.77 -0.11 -15.56
N GLY A 60 3.54 -0.57 -16.79
CA GLY A 60 3.27 -1.98 -17.05
C GLY A 60 1.95 -2.50 -16.49
N ARG A 61 1.96 -3.72 -15.94
CA ARG A 61 0.78 -4.45 -15.47
C ARG A 61 0.85 -4.73 -13.97
N GLY A 62 -0.27 -4.55 -13.28
CA GLY A 62 -0.44 -4.87 -11.86
C GLY A 62 -1.89 -5.22 -11.56
N LEU A 63 -2.11 -6.26 -10.76
CA LEU A 63 -3.42 -6.68 -10.26
C LEU A 63 -3.50 -6.60 -8.74
N SER A 64 -2.45 -6.07 -8.10
CA SER A 64 -2.44 -5.85 -6.66
C SER A 64 -3.51 -4.83 -6.25
N SER A 65 -4.14 -5.05 -5.11
CA SER A 65 -4.91 -3.99 -4.46
C SER A 65 -3.97 -2.94 -3.87
N PRO A 66 -4.41 -1.68 -3.75
CA PRO A 66 -3.65 -0.68 -3.03
C PRO A 66 -3.67 -0.98 -1.52
N ILE A 67 -2.58 -0.63 -0.83
CA ILE A 67 -2.58 -0.45 0.62
C ILE A 67 -2.41 1.04 0.94
N ILE A 68 -2.94 1.47 2.09
CA ILE A 68 -3.00 2.88 2.48
C ILE A 68 -2.41 3.03 3.87
N ILE A 69 -1.50 3.98 4.04
CA ILE A 69 -0.88 4.33 5.32
C ILE A 69 -0.85 5.85 5.43
N GLY A 70 -1.66 6.40 6.31
CA GLY A 70 -1.86 7.85 6.41
C GLY A 70 -2.33 8.44 5.07
N ASN A 71 -1.56 9.36 4.52
CA ASN A 71 -1.84 10.01 3.22
C ASN A 71 -1.07 9.38 2.04
N ARG A 72 -0.61 8.13 2.17
CA ARG A 72 0.18 7.43 1.15
C ARG A 72 -0.52 6.18 0.66
N ILE A 73 -0.52 5.99 -0.66
CA ILE A 73 -1.03 4.79 -1.32
C ILE A 73 0.17 4.04 -1.91
N PHE A 74 0.24 2.75 -1.65
CA PHE A 74 1.30 1.89 -2.18
C PHE A 74 0.70 0.81 -3.07
N LEU A 75 1.37 0.57 -4.20
CA LEU A 75 0.99 -0.40 -5.22
C LEU A 75 2.22 -1.11 -5.78
N THR A 76 2.00 -2.28 -6.35
CA THR A 76 3.00 -2.99 -7.15
C THR A 76 2.60 -3.03 -8.62
N ALA A 77 3.58 -3.05 -9.48
CA ALA A 77 3.43 -3.26 -10.92
C ALA A 77 4.63 -4.03 -11.46
N ALA A 78 4.50 -4.59 -12.66
CA ALA A 78 5.60 -5.22 -13.38
C ALA A 78 5.57 -4.78 -14.85
N SER A 79 6.72 -4.46 -15.40
CA SER A 79 6.86 -3.98 -16.79
C SER A 79 7.86 -4.83 -17.56
N THR A 80 8.06 -4.49 -18.84
CA THR A 80 8.71 -5.28 -19.88
C THR A 80 7.78 -6.36 -20.45
N THR A 81 8.15 -6.91 -21.59
CA THR A 81 7.34 -7.94 -22.26
C THR A 81 7.18 -9.20 -21.41
N ASP A 82 8.22 -9.56 -20.67
CA ASP A 82 8.29 -10.71 -19.77
C ASP A 82 7.98 -10.36 -18.31
N GLN A 83 7.58 -9.10 -18.03
CA GLN A 83 7.28 -8.59 -16.70
C GLN A 83 8.45 -8.72 -15.70
N SER A 84 9.69 -8.70 -16.17
CA SER A 84 10.89 -8.86 -15.33
C SER A 84 11.30 -7.59 -14.57
N ARG A 85 10.74 -6.42 -14.90
CA ARG A 85 10.97 -5.18 -14.17
C ARG A 85 9.87 -5.00 -13.12
N LEU A 86 10.23 -5.16 -11.86
CA LEU A 86 9.33 -5.08 -10.70
C LEU A 86 9.30 -3.65 -10.16
N HIS A 87 8.11 -3.11 -9.89
CA HIS A 87 7.93 -1.75 -9.39
C HIS A 87 7.18 -1.75 -8.07
N VAL A 88 7.70 -1.00 -7.10
CA VAL A 88 6.94 -0.57 -5.91
C VAL A 88 6.72 0.92 -6.03
N LEU A 89 5.47 1.36 -5.93
CA LEU A 89 5.02 2.72 -6.21
C LEU A 89 4.38 3.32 -4.96
N CYS A 90 4.65 4.59 -4.71
CA CYS A 90 4.01 5.36 -3.64
C CYS A 90 3.43 6.65 -4.21
N PHE A 91 2.16 6.90 -3.90
CA PHE A 91 1.42 8.08 -4.32
C PHE A 91 0.87 8.83 -3.11
N ASN A 92 0.69 10.13 -3.26
CA ASN A 92 -0.12 10.91 -2.33
C ASN A 92 -1.60 10.58 -2.55
N SER A 93 -2.34 10.28 -1.48
CA SER A 93 -3.76 9.88 -1.55
C SER A 93 -4.69 10.99 -2.03
N ASP A 94 -4.35 12.26 -1.76
CA ASP A 94 -5.23 13.39 -2.03
C ASP A 94 -5.26 13.78 -3.51
N ASN A 95 -4.10 13.65 -4.18
CA ASN A 95 -3.92 14.19 -5.53
C ASN A 95 -3.25 13.24 -6.53
N GLY A 96 -2.86 12.03 -6.11
CA GLY A 96 -2.22 11.03 -6.98
C GLY A 96 -0.81 11.39 -7.45
N THR A 97 -0.15 12.41 -6.86
CA THR A 97 1.25 12.69 -7.19
C THR A 97 2.14 11.53 -6.77
N THR A 98 3.08 11.15 -7.63
CA THR A 98 4.07 10.14 -7.30
C THR A 98 5.04 10.71 -6.27
N LEU A 99 5.08 10.13 -5.07
CA LEU A 99 6.02 10.48 -4.03
C LEU A 99 7.38 9.81 -4.29
N TRP A 100 7.35 8.54 -4.66
CA TRP A 100 8.51 7.79 -5.11
C TRP A 100 8.11 6.55 -5.91
N SER A 101 9.07 6.03 -6.67
CA SER A 101 9.03 4.75 -7.39
C SER A 101 10.34 4.02 -7.19
N ARG A 102 10.28 2.70 -6.96
CA ARG A 102 11.44 1.82 -6.89
C ARG A 102 11.31 0.71 -7.89
N GLU A 103 12.42 0.37 -8.50
CA GLU A 103 12.52 -0.64 -9.54
C GLU A 103 13.53 -1.70 -9.17
N PHE A 104 13.21 -2.96 -9.46
CA PHE A 104 14.05 -4.12 -9.23
C PHE A 104 13.97 -5.05 -10.44
N TRP A 105 14.97 -5.87 -10.62
CA TRP A 105 14.91 -6.98 -11.56
C TRP A 105 14.39 -8.23 -10.86
N ALA A 106 13.47 -8.95 -11.50
CA ALA A 106 13.04 -10.26 -11.04
C ALA A 106 14.24 -11.22 -11.01
N THR A 107 14.42 -11.93 -9.90
CA THR A 107 15.46 -12.94 -9.75
C THR A 107 14.94 -14.35 -10.06
N GLY A 108 13.63 -14.52 -9.96
CA GLY A 108 12.96 -15.76 -10.23
C GLY A 108 12.17 -15.74 -11.54
N ARG A 109 11.35 -16.76 -11.70
CA ARG A 109 10.57 -16.99 -12.91
C ARG A 109 9.39 -16.02 -13.03
N THR A 110 9.25 -15.35 -14.17
CA THR A 110 8.18 -14.37 -14.43
C THR A 110 7.01 -14.93 -15.23
N ILE A 111 7.04 -16.24 -15.58
CA ILE A 111 5.93 -16.89 -16.28
C ILE A 111 4.75 -17.03 -15.33
N CYS A 112 3.61 -16.50 -15.75
CA CYS A 112 2.36 -16.58 -15.02
C CYS A 112 1.19 -16.84 -15.99
N HIS A 113 0.05 -17.26 -15.47
CA HIS A 113 -1.15 -17.46 -16.28
C HIS A 113 -1.60 -16.11 -16.90
N GLU A 114 -2.15 -16.13 -18.11
CA GLU A 114 -2.58 -14.92 -18.86
C GLU A 114 -3.58 -14.04 -18.11
N LYS A 115 -4.43 -14.63 -17.25
CA LYS A 115 -5.42 -13.94 -16.42
C LYS A 115 -4.84 -13.34 -15.14
N THR A 116 -3.54 -13.50 -14.89
CA THR A 116 -2.82 -12.91 -13.76
C THR A 116 -1.61 -12.12 -14.25
N CYS A 117 -0.71 -11.70 -13.37
CA CYS A 117 0.53 -11.02 -13.71
C CYS A 117 1.58 -11.23 -12.60
N VAL A 118 2.82 -10.85 -12.88
CA VAL A 118 3.92 -10.97 -11.91
C VAL A 118 3.65 -10.11 -10.67
N ALA A 119 3.05 -8.95 -10.81
CA ALA A 119 2.64 -8.07 -9.71
C ALA A 119 1.16 -8.28 -9.32
N ALA A 120 0.72 -9.53 -9.17
CA ALA A 120 -0.63 -9.86 -8.70
C ALA A 120 -0.78 -9.79 -7.17
N PRO A 121 0.22 -10.20 -6.35
CA PRO A 121 0.11 -10.11 -4.91
C PRO A 121 -0.03 -8.66 -4.43
N THR A 122 -0.97 -8.42 -3.53
CA THR A 122 -1.11 -7.13 -2.83
C THR A 122 0.01 -7.00 -1.80
N PRO A 123 0.71 -5.87 -1.72
CA PRO A 123 1.72 -5.67 -0.68
C PRO A 123 1.09 -5.67 0.72
N ALA A 124 1.92 -5.91 1.75
CA ALA A 124 1.54 -5.78 3.14
C ALA A 124 2.41 -4.77 3.86
N SER A 125 1.95 -4.27 5.02
CA SER A 125 2.70 -3.32 5.84
C SER A 125 2.46 -3.55 7.34
N ASP A 126 3.51 -3.34 8.13
CA ASP A 126 3.47 -3.25 9.59
C ASP A 126 3.30 -1.79 10.08
N GLY A 127 2.96 -0.86 9.18
CA GLY A 127 2.89 0.57 9.45
C GLY A 127 4.22 1.31 9.38
N LYS A 128 5.35 0.59 9.23
CA LYS A 128 6.73 1.14 9.13
C LYS A 128 7.44 0.71 7.86
N HIS A 129 7.13 -0.48 7.36
CA HIS A 129 7.73 -1.08 6.18
C HIS A 129 6.67 -1.53 5.20
N ILE A 130 7.04 -1.60 3.93
CA ILE A 130 6.26 -2.16 2.84
C ILE A 130 6.91 -3.46 2.43
N TYR A 131 6.13 -4.54 2.42
CA TYR A 131 6.54 -5.87 1.99
C TYR A 131 5.85 -6.19 0.67
N ALA A 132 6.60 -6.16 -0.42
CA ALA A 132 6.11 -6.42 -1.77
C ALA A 132 6.57 -7.80 -2.22
N LEU A 133 5.61 -8.72 -2.40
CA LEU A 133 5.84 -10.05 -2.95
C LEU A 133 5.40 -10.06 -4.41
N TYR A 134 6.17 -10.75 -5.25
CA TYR A 134 5.88 -10.92 -6.67
C TYR A 134 5.74 -12.40 -7.02
N SER A 135 5.05 -12.68 -8.12
CA SER A 135 4.90 -14.06 -8.64
C SER A 135 6.23 -14.73 -9.00
N SER A 136 7.27 -13.93 -9.23
CA SER A 136 8.66 -14.40 -9.38
C SER A 136 9.30 -14.90 -8.08
N ASN A 137 8.56 -14.86 -6.96
CA ASN A 137 9.04 -15.17 -5.60
C ASN A 137 10.13 -14.20 -5.10
N ASP A 138 10.15 -12.99 -5.62
CA ASP A 138 10.93 -11.89 -5.06
C ASP A 138 10.13 -11.23 -3.95
N LEU A 139 10.69 -11.17 -2.76
CA LEU A 139 10.13 -10.48 -1.60
C LEU A 139 11.02 -9.29 -1.26
N ILE A 140 10.44 -8.09 -1.31
CA ILE A 140 11.15 -6.81 -1.17
C ILE A 140 10.60 -6.07 0.04
N CYS A 141 11.47 -5.63 0.93
CA CYS A 141 11.12 -4.80 2.07
C CYS A 141 11.69 -3.39 1.89
N LEU A 142 10.81 -2.39 1.93
CA LEU A 142 11.16 -0.97 1.87
C LEU A 142 10.67 -0.27 3.14
N ASP A 143 11.31 0.85 3.54
CA ASP A 143 10.65 1.77 4.46
C ASP A 143 9.60 2.63 3.73
N LEU A 144 8.81 3.41 4.47
CA LEU A 144 7.76 4.25 3.89
C LEU A 144 8.29 5.35 2.95
N ASN A 145 9.59 5.64 2.98
CA ASN A 145 10.26 6.59 2.09
C ASN A 145 10.85 5.91 0.84
N GLY A 146 10.65 4.59 0.70
CA GLY A 146 11.12 3.81 -0.42
C GLY A 146 12.59 3.38 -0.32
N ASN A 147 13.23 3.51 0.84
CA ASN A 147 14.59 3.00 1.01
C ASN A 147 14.56 1.48 1.20
N LEU A 148 15.37 0.78 0.42
CA LEU A 148 15.50 -0.67 0.51
C LEU A 148 16.07 -1.06 1.88
N LYS A 149 15.38 -1.95 2.57
CA LYS A 149 15.87 -2.59 3.80
C LYS A 149 16.50 -3.93 3.48
N TRP A 150 15.80 -4.76 2.74
CA TRP A 150 16.29 -6.05 2.25
C TRP A 150 15.45 -6.56 1.09
N MET A 151 16.00 -7.51 0.35
CA MET A 151 15.34 -8.25 -0.71
C MET A 151 15.73 -9.73 -0.59
N ARG A 152 14.78 -10.63 -0.80
CA ARG A 152 14.98 -12.08 -0.80
C ARG A 152 14.45 -12.69 -2.08
N ALA A 153 15.28 -13.50 -2.69
CA ALA A 153 14.93 -14.36 -3.81
C ALA A 153 14.43 -15.71 -3.27
N LEU A 154 13.14 -15.79 -2.91
CA LEU A 154 12.60 -16.98 -2.22
C LEU A 154 12.72 -18.26 -3.04
N MET A 155 12.81 -18.18 -4.36
CA MET A 155 13.09 -19.35 -5.23
C MET A 155 14.46 -19.97 -4.97
N GLN A 156 15.45 -19.19 -4.51
CA GLN A 156 16.77 -19.71 -4.15
C GLN A 156 16.73 -20.41 -2.79
N ASP A 157 15.97 -19.86 -1.85
CA ASP A 157 15.80 -20.44 -0.51
C ASP A 157 14.87 -21.67 -0.54
N TYR A 158 13.83 -21.63 -1.39
CA TYR A 158 12.75 -22.61 -1.47
C TYR A 158 12.43 -22.96 -2.93
N PRO A 159 13.25 -23.76 -3.62
CA PRO A 159 13.10 -24.03 -5.06
C PRO A 159 11.73 -24.60 -5.48
N ASN A 160 11.02 -25.23 -4.57
CA ASN A 160 9.71 -25.84 -4.80
C ASN A 160 8.53 -24.94 -4.39
N ALA A 161 8.77 -23.70 -3.98
CA ALA A 161 7.72 -22.78 -3.50
C ALA A 161 6.82 -22.23 -4.62
N SER A 162 7.19 -22.37 -5.87
CA SER A 162 6.43 -21.88 -7.03
C SER A 162 5.93 -23.04 -7.91
N ASN A 163 4.77 -22.84 -8.49
CA ASN A 163 4.23 -23.73 -9.53
C ASN A 163 4.40 -23.14 -10.93
N SER A 164 3.98 -23.87 -11.97
CA SER A 164 4.08 -23.45 -13.38
C SER A 164 3.21 -22.24 -13.74
N LEU A 165 2.20 -21.91 -12.94
CA LEU A 165 1.22 -20.83 -13.20
C LEU A 165 1.55 -19.54 -12.46
N GLY A 166 2.61 -19.54 -11.65
CA GLY A 166 3.01 -18.40 -10.83
C GLY A 166 2.31 -18.36 -9.47
N LEU A 167 2.61 -17.33 -8.69
CA LEU A 167 2.09 -17.07 -7.35
C LEU A 167 1.19 -15.82 -7.39
N ALA A 168 -0.02 -15.93 -6.84
CA ALA A 168 -0.96 -14.80 -6.73
C ALA A 168 -1.37 -14.51 -5.27
N SER A 169 -0.92 -15.33 -4.31
CA SER A 169 -1.20 -15.12 -2.88
C SER A 169 -0.52 -13.85 -2.37
N SER A 170 -1.26 -13.03 -1.66
CA SER A 170 -0.73 -11.83 -1.01
C SER A 170 -0.10 -12.19 0.33
N PRO A 171 1.03 -11.57 0.71
CA PRO A 171 1.58 -11.69 2.05
C PRO A 171 0.62 -11.09 3.08
N ILE A 172 0.65 -11.64 4.28
CA ILE A 172 -0.08 -11.13 5.43
C ILE A 172 0.87 -11.01 6.61
N ILE A 173 0.60 -10.06 7.49
CA ILE A 173 1.39 -9.87 8.70
C ILE A 173 0.53 -10.26 9.90
N VAL A 174 1.06 -11.19 10.70
CA VAL A 174 0.44 -11.63 11.95
C VAL A 174 1.48 -11.46 13.06
N SER A 175 1.21 -10.56 13.99
CA SER A 175 2.19 -10.15 15.02
C SER A 175 3.49 -9.66 14.36
N ASN A 176 4.61 -10.33 14.58
CA ASN A 176 5.92 -10.00 13.99
C ASN A 176 6.35 -10.95 12.86
N THR A 177 5.40 -11.68 12.27
CA THR A 177 5.67 -12.66 11.21
C THR A 177 4.97 -12.25 9.92
N LEU A 178 5.72 -12.31 8.82
CA LEU A 178 5.23 -12.14 7.46
C LEU A 178 5.00 -13.49 6.82
#